data_e91576aa9a5671abb9374b5c60a165d1
#
_entry.id   e91576aa9a5671abb9374b5c60a165d1
#
_cell.length_a   1.000
_cell.length_b   1.000
_cell.length_c   1.000
_cell.angle_alpha   90.00
_cell.angle_beta   90.00
_cell.angle_gamma   90.00
#
_symmetry.space_group_name_H-M   'P 1'
#
loop_
_entity.id
_entity.type
_entity.pdbx_description
1 polymer ?
#
loop_
_entity_poly.entity_id
_entity_poly.type
_entity_poly.pdbx_seq_one_letter_code
_entity_poly.pdbx_strand_id
1 'polypeptide(L)'
;MNSHIQNRQLSQNLTQIAQFYIFLLILQHIYDILIMIKTIVLELKLTEQIINIDRMEQAVALFGSFDENIKLIEKEYSVSVVGRGSELKISGDIENVDKASRVIESLLMLINRGEVLSEQNIRYCISLINEGSNEKIENLLGDCICITSKGKPIKPKTIGQKRYCKYIADNTITIGVGPAGTGKTYLAVAMAVTAFRAKQINRIILTRPAVEAGEKLGFLPGDLQSKVDPYLRPLYDALFDMLGAETYQKYVERGNIEVAPLAYMRGRTLDDSFIILDEAQNTTTEQMKMFLTRLGFNSKMVITGDITQIDLPNGARSGLKECIKVLKGIDDIASCTFTEKDVVRHRLVQDIIKAYEKLDESRNRNDKR
;
A
#
# COMPACT_ATOMS: atom_id res chain seq x y z
N MET A 1 73.49 52.88 -23.96
CA MET A 1 72.22 53.14 -23.28
C MET A 1 71.14 52.07 -23.55
N ASN A 2 71.07 51.45 -24.72
CA ASN A 2 70.03 50.44 -25.07
C ASN A 2 70.23 49.06 -24.39
N SER A 3 71.44 48.66 -24.01
CA SER A 3 71.61 47.35 -23.34
C SER A 3 71.09 47.28 -21.89
N HIS A 4 71.11 48.39 -21.17
CA HIS A 4 70.60 48.47 -19.80
C HIS A 4 69.08 48.42 -19.75
N ILE A 5 68.36 48.94 -20.75
CA ILE A 5 66.91 48.93 -20.84
C ILE A 5 66.44 47.55 -21.22
N GLN A 6 67.09 46.85 -22.15
CA GLN A 6 66.70 45.46 -22.51
C GLN A 6 66.95 44.49 -21.35
N ASN A 7 68.02 44.59 -20.59
CA ASN A 7 68.25 43.74 -19.41
C ASN A 7 67.21 44.00 -18.29
N ARG A 8 66.69 45.22 -18.10
CA ARG A 8 65.65 45.53 -17.14
C ARG A 8 64.30 44.96 -17.56
N GLN A 9 63.95 45.03 -18.84
CA GLN A 9 62.71 44.39 -19.36
C GLN A 9 62.78 42.86 -19.28
N LEU A 10 63.91 42.26 -19.58
CA LEU A 10 64.12 40.81 -19.44
C LEU A 10 63.92 40.34 -17.97
N SER A 11 64.56 41.10 -17.04
CA SER A 11 64.40 40.80 -15.59
C SER A 11 62.95 40.95 -15.09
N GLN A 12 62.21 41.94 -15.57
CA GLN A 12 60.83 42.13 -15.22
C GLN A 12 59.93 41.00 -15.76
N ASN A 13 60.14 40.57 -17.00
CA ASN A 13 59.42 39.46 -17.60
C ASN A 13 59.75 38.12 -16.91
N LEU A 14 61.01 37.86 -16.54
CA LEU A 14 61.36 36.66 -15.75
C LEU A 14 60.73 36.65 -14.37
N THR A 15 60.59 37.80 -13.70
CA THR A 15 59.90 37.92 -12.40
C THR A 15 58.41 37.67 -12.53
N GLN A 16 57.77 38.17 -13.58
CA GLN A 16 56.34 37.88 -13.84
C GLN A 16 56.09 36.41 -14.16
N ILE A 17 56.94 35.79 -14.95
CA ILE A 17 56.85 34.36 -15.24
C ILE A 17 57.05 33.53 -13.97
N ALA A 18 58.04 33.87 -13.14
CA ALA A 18 58.25 33.18 -11.87
C ALA A 18 57.06 33.34 -10.91
N GLN A 19 56.45 34.53 -10.81
CA GLN A 19 55.25 34.76 -10.02
C GLN A 19 54.04 33.95 -10.54
N PHE A 20 53.90 33.88 -11.85
CA PHE A 20 52.86 33.06 -12.47
C PHE A 20 53.03 31.55 -12.19
N TYR A 21 54.26 31.05 -12.26
CA TYR A 21 54.57 29.67 -11.91
C TYR A 21 54.33 29.36 -10.43
N ILE A 22 54.70 30.27 -9.52
CA ILE A 22 54.43 30.14 -8.10
C ILE A 22 52.92 30.12 -7.84
N PHE A 23 52.15 30.97 -8.52
CA PHE A 23 50.70 31.00 -8.44
C PHE A 23 50.06 29.67 -8.90
N LEU A 24 50.52 29.09 -10.01
CA LEU A 24 50.08 27.78 -10.50
C LEU A 24 50.39 26.66 -9.50
N LEU A 25 51.55 26.64 -8.89
CA LEU A 25 51.95 25.65 -7.89
C LEU A 25 51.08 25.77 -6.63
N ILE A 26 50.75 26.98 -6.21
CA ILE A 26 49.85 27.22 -5.08
C ILE A 26 48.42 26.71 -5.41
N LEU A 27 47.90 26.99 -6.61
CA LEU A 27 46.60 26.50 -7.06
C LEU A 27 46.55 24.96 -7.10
N GLN A 28 47.60 24.33 -7.61
CA GLN A 28 47.72 22.88 -7.64
C GLN A 28 47.70 22.30 -6.22
N HIS A 29 48.42 22.89 -5.29
CA HIS A 29 48.51 22.44 -3.91
C HIS A 29 47.17 22.62 -3.17
N ILE A 30 46.43 23.70 -3.42
CA ILE A 30 45.07 23.94 -2.89
C ILE A 30 44.09 22.89 -3.44
N TYR A 31 44.21 22.56 -4.73
CA TYR A 31 43.36 21.54 -5.35
C TYR A 31 43.60 20.15 -4.74
N ASP A 32 44.85 19.78 -4.53
CA ASP A 32 45.21 18.50 -3.91
C ASP A 32 44.72 18.40 -2.46
N ILE A 33 44.83 19.49 -1.69
CA ILE A 33 44.28 19.59 -0.33
C ILE A 33 42.75 19.44 -0.35
N LEU A 34 42.06 20.09 -1.29
CA LEU A 34 40.58 19.99 -1.41
C LEU A 34 40.13 18.56 -1.76
N ILE A 35 40.89 17.87 -2.65
CA ILE A 35 40.63 16.46 -2.95
C ILE A 35 40.82 15.58 -1.71
N MET A 36 41.93 15.79 -0.99
CA MET A 36 42.23 15.04 0.23
C MET A 36 41.15 15.27 1.30
N ILE A 37 40.74 16.50 1.53
CA ILE A 37 39.65 16.82 2.46
C ILE A 37 38.34 16.15 2.01
N LYS A 38 37.99 16.20 0.73
CA LYS A 38 36.80 15.56 0.17
C LYS A 38 36.83 14.03 0.40
N THR A 39 38.00 13.40 0.20
CA THR A 39 38.18 11.96 0.43
C THR A 39 38.01 11.60 1.92
N ILE A 40 38.66 12.36 2.81
CA ILE A 40 38.52 12.16 4.27
C ILE A 40 37.08 12.36 4.73
N VAL A 41 36.37 13.38 4.24
CA VAL A 41 34.96 13.62 4.57
C VAL A 41 34.06 12.51 4.05
N LEU A 42 34.38 11.92 2.88
CA LEU A 42 33.68 10.74 2.35
C LEU A 42 33.94 9.49 3.23
N GLU A 43 35.17 9.25 3.63
CA GLU A 43 35.53 8.13 4.53
C GLU A 43 34.92 8.28 5.92
N LEU A 44 34.82 9.49 6.47
CA LEU A 44 34.20 9.78 7.77
C LEU A 44 32.67 9.60 7.76
N LYS A 45 32.02 9.60 6.59
CA LYS A 45 30.60 9.33 6.44
C LYS A 45 30.26 7.86 6.25
N LEU A 46 31.24 7.03 5.89
CA LEU A 46 31.04 5.60 5.74
C LEU A 46 31.03 4.93 7.11
N THR A 47 29.94 4.25 7.42
CA THR A 47 29.82 3.44 8.64
C THR A 47 29.53 2.01 8.28
N GLU A 48 29.78 1.13 9.23
CA GLU A 48 29.47 -0.28 9.11
C GLU A 48 28.63 -0.71 10.30
N GLN A 49 27.59 -1.47 10.05
CA GLN A 49 26.75 -2.08 11.08
C GLN A 49 26.68 -3.60 10.84
N ILE A 50 26.78 -4.36 11.90
CA ILE A 50 26.70 -5.82 11.86
C ILE A 50 25.40 -6.26 12.53
N ILE A 51 24.63 -7.10 11.82
CA ILE A 51 23.44 -7.75 12.31
C ILE A 51 23.71 -9.25 12.39
N ASN A 52 23.47 -9.85 13.55
CA ASN A 52 23.63 -11.28 13.75
C ASN A 52 22.38 -12.03 13.28
N ILE A 53 22.58 -13.16 12.60
CA ILE A 53 21.55 -14.09 12.16
C ILE A 53 21.70 -15.39 12.96
N ASP A 54 20.65 -15.80 13.65
CA ASP A 54 20.68 -16.97 14.53
C ASP A 54 20.70 -18.29 13.75
N ARG A 55 20.11 -18.33 12.56
CA ARG A 55 19.93 -19.55 11.76
C ARG A 55 20.16 -19.30 10.28
N MET A 56 20.80 -20.23 9.58
CA MET A 56 21.08 -20.12 8.14
C MET A 56 19.80 -19.99 7.29
N GLU A 57 18.71 -20.63 7.71
CA GLU A 57 17.41 -20.53 7.03
C GLU A 57 16.88 -19.11 6.98
N GLN A 58 17.17 -18.31 8.02
CA GLN A 58 16.81 -16.88 8.05
C GLN A 58 17.58 -16.09 7.00
N ALA A 59 18.88 -16.37 6.85
CA ALA A 59 19.70 -15.74 5.81
C ALA A 59 19.15 -16.07 4.41
N VAL A 60 18.86 -17.34 4.12
CA VAL A 60 18.30 -17.77 2.84
C VAL A 60 16.96 -17.08 2.56
N ALA A 61 16.07 -17.01 3.56
CA ALA A 61 14.78 -16.36 3.43
C ALA A 61 14.91 -14.83 3.25
N LEU A 62 15.87 -14.20 3.95
CA LEU A 62 16.12 -12.77 3.86
C LEU A 62 16.69 -12.38 2.49
N PHE A 63 17.69 -13.12 1.99
CA PHE A 63 18.31 -12.84 0.69
C PHE A 63 17.32 -13.09 -0.46
N GLY A 64 16.48 -14.13 -0.35
CA GLY A 64 15.56 -14.54 -1.41
C GLY A 64 16.27 -15.18 -2.61
N SER A 65 15.52 -15.43 -3.68
CA SER A 65 16.07 -16.01 -4.90
C SER A 65 17.03 -15.03 -5.58
N PHE A 66 18.27 -15.44 -5.83
CA PHE A 66 19.29 -14.59 -6.46
C PHE A 66 19.55 -13.25 -5.75
N ASP A 67 19.40 -13.22 -4.43
CA ASP A 67 19.58 -12.04 -3.56
C ASP A 67 18.62 -10.87 -3.88
N GLU A 68 17.48 -11.17 -4.50
CA GLU A 68 16.52 -10.17 -4.97
C GLU A 68 16.01 -9.25 -3.85
N ASN A 69 15.83 -9.80 -2.65
CA ASN A 69 15.33 -9.04 -1.50
C ASN A 69 16.36 -8.03 -0.99
N ILE A 70 17.61 -8.47 -0.88
CA ILE A 70 18.72 -7.60 -0.43
C ILE A 70 19.02 -6.53 -1.47
N LYS A 71 19.04 -6.88 -2.76
CA LYS A 71 19.22 -5.91 -3.85
C LYS A 71 18.21 -4.78 -3.85
N LEU A 72 16.99 -5.03 -3.41
CA LEU A 72 15.98 -3.98 -3.24
C LEU A 72 16.39 -2.98 -2.16
N ILE A 73 16.90 -3.47 -1.02
CA ILE A 73 17.34 -2.64 0.10
C ILE A 73 18.60 -1.86 -0.26
N GLU A 74 19.59 -2.54 -0.85
CA GLU A 74 20.83 -1.93 -1.32
C GLU A 74 20.56 -0.78 -2.30
N LYS A 75 19.67 -1.01 -3.26
CA LYS A 75 19.29 -0.01 -4.26
C LYS A 75 18.55 1.19 -3.64
N GLU A 76 17.66 0.93 -2.69
CA GLU A 76 16.85 2.00 -2.05
C GLU A 76 17.72 2.93 -1.22
N TYR A 77 18.63 2.36 -0.42
CA TYR A 77 19.44 3.13 0.52
C TYR A 77 20.88 3.39 0.06
N SER A 78 21.26 2.90 -1.14
CA SER A 78 22.64 3.02 -1.63
C SER A 78 23.68 2.49 -0.64
N VAL A 79 23.38 1.33 -0.02
CA VAL A 79 24.26 0.61 0.90
C VAL A 79 24.72 -0.70 0.27
N SER A 80 25.76 -1.32 0.82
CA SER A 80 26.19 -2.68 0.47
C SER A 80 25.91 -3.61 1.65
N VAL A 81 25.31 -4.78 1.38
CA VAL A 81 24.97 -5.79 2.39
C VAL A 81 25.66 -7.11 2.06
N VAL A 82 26.58 -7.53 2.92
CA VAL A 82 27.38 -8.75 2.71
C VAL A 82 27.14 -9.72 3.85
N GLY A 83 26.68 -10.93 3.53
CA GLY A 83 26.55 -12.04 4.48
C GLY A 83 27.86 -12.81 4.64
N ARG A 84 28.32 -13.01 5.88
CA ARG A 84 29.46 -13.87 6.22
C ARG A 84 29.09 -14.78 7.39
N GLY A 85 28.77 -16.03 7.09
CA GLY A 85 28.34 -16.97 8.11
C GLY A 85 27.05 -16.54 8.80
N SER A 86 27.11 -16.26 10.10
CA SER A 86 25.98 -15.78 10.91
C SER A 86 25.91 -14.26 11.02
N GLU A 87 26.69 -13.52 10.25
CA GLU A 87 26.74 -12.06 10.33
C GLU A 87 26.36 -11.43 8.99
N LEU A 88 25.56 -10.37 9.07
CA LEU A 88 25.27 -9.45 7.96
C LEU A 88 25.99 -8.14 8.23
N LYS A 89 26.90 -7.77 7.34
CA LYS A 89 27.61 -6.50 7.36
C LYS A 89 26.94 -5.54 6.39
N ILE A 90 26.49 -4.40 6.90
CA ILE A 90 25.87 -3.32 6.12
C ILE A 90 26.86 -2.15 6.13
N SER A 91 27.22 -1.63 4.97
CA SER A 91 28.19 -0.53 4.82
C SER A 91 27.67 0.54 3.87
N GLY A 92 27.87 1.82 4.24
CA GLY A 92 27.42 2.98 3.48
C GLY A 92 27.39 4.26 4.30
N ASP A 93 26.63 5.26 3.85
CA ASP A 93 26.39 6.48 4.62
C ASP A 93 25.64 6.17 5.93
N ILE A 94 26.00 6.84 7.02
CA ILE A 94 25.52 6.55 8.37
C ILE A 94 23.97 6.54 8.48
N GLU A 95 23.32 7.50 7.84
CA GLU A 95 21.85 7.60 7.88
C GLU A 95 21.17 6.46 7.09
N ASN A 96 21.77 6.11 5.95
CA ASN A 96 21.30 5.04 5.08
C ASN A 96 21.53 3.66 5.69
N VAL A 97 22.66 3.44 6.36
CA VAL A 97 22.97 2.21 7.10
C VAL A 97 21.97 2.01 8.24
N ASP A 98 21.65 3.05 9.04
CA ASP A 98 20.65 2.96 10.09
C ASP A 98 19.28 2.53 9.54
N LYS A 99 18.81 3.19 8.47
CA LYS A 99 17.54 2.85 7.82
C LYS A 99 17.52 1.42 7.27
N ALA A 100 18.58 1.02 6.56
CA ALA A 100 18.71 -0.32 6.00
C ALA A 100 18.74 -1.39 7.11
N SER A 101 19.47 -1.14 8.20
CA SER A 101 19.53 -2.04 9.35
C SER A 101 18.15 -2.25 9.98
N ARG A 102 17.39 -1.19 10.19
CA ARG A 102 16.02 -1.25 10.73
C ARG A 102 15.07 -2.03 9.81
N VAL A 103 15.21 -1.89 8.48
CA VAL A 103 14.45 -2.70 7.53
C VAL A 103 14.83 -4.18 7.69
N ILE A 104 16.12 -4.52 7.70
CA ILE A 104 16.61 -5.90 7.78
C ILE A 104 16.18 -6.55 9.11
N GLU A 105 16.32 -5.86 10.24
CA GLU A 105 15.85 -6.35 11.54
C GLU A 105 14.35 -6.64 11.54
N SER A 106 13.58 -5.76 10.91
CA SER A 106 12.14 -5.93 10.76
C SER A 106 11.79 -7.16 9.92
N LEU A 107 12.51 -7.38 8.81
CA LEU A 107 12.30 -8.55 7.96
C LEU A 107 12.72 -9.85 8.69
N LEU A 108 13.79 -9.82 9.48
CA LEU A 108 14.18 -10.96 10.33
C LEU A 108 13.12 -11.30 11.38
N MET A 109 12.46 -10.31 11.96
CA MET A 109 11.31 -10.56 12.86
C MET A 109 10.15 -11.25 12.13
N LEU A 110 9.86 -10.85 10.87
CA LEU A 110 8.84 -11.51 10.03
C LEU A 110 9.19 -12.97 9.77
N ILE A 111 10.44 -13.23 9.37
CA ILE A 111 10.95 -14.59 9.12
C ILE A 111 10.86 -15.45 10.38
N ASN A 112 11.24 -14.91 11.56
CA ASN A 112 11.17 -15.63 12.83
C ASN A 112 9.77 -16.07 13.24
N ARG A 113 8.75 -15.38 12.74
CA ARG A 113 7.34 -15.73 12.94
C ARG A 113 6.79 -16.66 11.85
N GLY A 114 7.65 -17.15 10.94
CA GLY A 114 7.28 -18.06 9.87
C GLY A 114 6.62 -17.40 8.67
N GLU A 115 6.77 -16.06 8.52
CA GLU A 115 6.25 -15.36 7.34
C GLU A 115 7.19 -15.53 6.14
N VAL A 116 6.61 -15.79 4.98
CA VAL A 116 7.33 -15.78 3.71
C VAL A 116 7.44 -14.32 3.24
N LEU A 117 8.68 -13.86 3.04
CA LEU A 117 8.91 -12.52 2.51
C LEU A 117 8.41 -12.42 1.06
N SER A 118 7.77 -11.29 0.76
CA SER A 118 7.41 -10.88 -0.59
C SER A 118 7.99 -9.50 -0.87
N GLU A 119 8.26 -9.19 -2.13
CA GLU A 119 8.69 -7.84 -2.54
C GLU A 119 7.81 -6.75 -1.93
N GLN A 120 6.51 -7.01 -1.82
CA GLN A 120 5.52 -6.11 -1.27
C GLN A 120 5.73 -5.82 0.22
N ASN A 121 6.05 -6.88 1.02
CA ASN A 121 6.36 -6.73 2.44
C ASN A 121 7.61 -5.89 2.64
N ILE A 122 8.64 -6.13 1.82
CA ILE A 122 9.92 -5.40 1.87
C ILE A 122 9.71 -3.92 1.56
N ARG A 123 9.02 -3.60 0.46
CA ARG A 123 8.73 -2.20 0.07
C ARG A 123 7.87 -1.48 1.10
N TYR A 124 6.96 -2.19 1.73
CA TYR A 124 6.15 -1.62 2.79
C TYR A 124 6.98 -1.32 4.05
N CYS A 125 7.88 -2.22 4.47
CA CYS A 125 8.83 -1.94 5.54
C CYS A 125 9.71 -0.73 5.23
N ILE A 126 10.23 -0.65 4.00
CA ILE A 126 11.02 0.49 3.52
C ILE A 126 10.21 1.80 3.65
N SER A 127 8.94 1.82 3.20
CA SER A 127 8.12 3.04 3.26
C SER A 127 7.85 3.50 4.69
N LEU A 128 7.60 2.58 5.62
CA LEU A 128 7.38 2.90 7.03
C LEU A 128 8.61 3.52 7.68
N ILE A 129 9.79 2.99 7.38
CA ILE A 129 11.06 3.49 7.95
C ILE A 129 11.41 4.85 7.37
N ASN A 130 11.21 5.07 6.05
CA ASN A 130 11.43 6.36 5.41
C ASN A 130 10.54 7.47 5.96
N GLU A 131 9.36 7.14 6.48
CA GLU A 131 8.41 8.07 7.07
C GLU A 131 8.65 8.35 8.56
N GLY A 132 9.63 7.69 9.17
CA GLY A 132 9.88 7.80 10.61
C GLY A 132 8.75 7.27 11.49
N SER A 133 7.88 6.43 10.93
CA SER A 133 6.80 5.78 11.68
C SER A 133 7.40 4.87 12.75
N ASN A 134 7.29 5.30 14.02
CA ASN A 134 7.67 4.48 15.19
C ASN A 134 6.65 3.37 15.50
N GLU A 135 5.64 3.19 14.66
CA GLU A 135 4.74 2.05 14.77
C GLU A 135 5.56 0.79 14.55
N LYS A 136 5.74 0.05 15.61
CA LYS A 136 6.53 -1.19 15.62
C LYS A 136 6.02 -2.08 14.48
N ILE A 137 6.92 -2.46 13.61
CA ILE A 137 6.68 -3.40 12.50
C ILE A 137 6.12 -4.75 13.03
N GLU A 138 6.33 -5.05 14.31
CA GLU A 138 5.62 -6.10 15.06
C GLU A 138 4.08 -6.03 14.91
N ASN A 139 3.53 -4.84 14.67
CA ASN A 139 2.10 -4.66 14.41
C ASN A 139 1.66 -5.00 12.97
N LEU A 140 2.60 -5.25 12.05
CA LEU A 140 2.29 -5.69 10.68
C LEU A 140 1.72 -7.10 10.60
N LEU A 141 1.99 -7.91 11.62
CA LEU A 141 1.61 -9.31 11.66
C LEU A 141 0.25 -9.43 12.33
N GLY A 142 -0.79 -9.31 11.54
CA GLY A 142 -2.12 -9.70 11.95
C GLY A 142 -2.23 -11.22 12.04
N ASP A 143 -3.09 -11.70 12.96
CA ASP A 143 -3.51 -13.08 12.98
C ASP A 143 -4.15 -13.46 11.62
N CYS A 144 -4.07 -14.75 11.27
CA CYS A 144 -4.74 -15.28 10.08
C CYS A 144 -6.24 -15.02 10.19
N ILE A 145 -6.80 -14.22 9.27
CA ILE A 145 -8.24 -13.91 9.25
C ILE A 145 -9.03 -15.12 8.75
N CYS A 146 -8.57 -15.68 7.62
CA CYS A 146 -9.24 -16.76 6.92
C CYS A 146 -8.21 -17.60 6.18
N ILE A 147 -8.56 -18.85 5.89
CA ILE A 147 -7.80 -19.73 4.99
C ILE A 147 -8.63 -19.91 3.72
N THR A 148 -8.00 -19.66 2.56
CA THR A 148 -8.64 -19.85 1.24
C THR A 148 -8.96 -21.34 0.99
N SER A 149 -9.79 -21.61 0.01
CA SER A 149 -10.09 -23.00 -0.44
C SER A 149 -8.84 -23.79 -0.89
N LYS A 150 -7.78 -23.09 -1.27
CA LYS A 150 -6.48 -23.65 -1.67
C LYS A 150 -5.47 -23.74 -0.51
N GLY A 151 -5.90 -23.53 0.73
CA GLY A 151 -5.04 -23.60 1.92
C GLY A 151 -4.15 -22.37 2.16
N LYS A 152 -4.30 -21.27 1.38
CA LYS A 152 -3.49 -20.07 1.55
C LYS A 152 -4.08 -19.19 2.67
N PRO A 153 -3.27 -18.75 3.67
CA PRO A 153 -3.75 -17.87 4.73
C PRO A 153 -3.96 -16.44 4.20
N ILE A 154 -5.07 -15.83 4.59
CA ILE A 154 -5.37 -14.41 4.38
C ILE A 154 -5.02 -13.66 5.65
N LYS A 155 -4.08 -12.71 5.52
CA LYS A 155 -3.60 -11.87 6.62
C LYS A 155 -3.60 -10.40 6.18
N PRO A 156 -3.80 -9.44 7.11
CA PRO A 156 -3.58 -8.03 6.81
C PRO A 156 -2.11 -7.80 6.42
N LYS A 157 -1.87 -7.10 5.33
CA LYS A 157 -0.52 -6.82 4.82
C LYS A 157 -0.02 -5.43 5.18
N THR A 158 -0.90 -4.55 5.68
CA THR A 158 -0.59 -3.19 6.07
C THR A 158 -1.22 -2.86 7.41
N ILE A 159 -0.72 -1.81 8.07
CA ILE A 159 -1.29 -1.31 9.33
C ILE A 159 -2.74 -0.85 9.13
N GLY A 160 -3.02 -0.17 7.99
CA GLY A 160 -4.38 0.23 7.64
C GLY A 160 -5.32 -0.97 7.52
N GLN A 161 -4.87 -2.05 6.86
CA GLN A 161 -5.64 -3.29 6.75
C GLN A 161 -5.86 -3.95 8.12
N LYS A 162 -4.85 -3.99 8.99
CA LYS A 162 -4.99 -4.54 10.34
C LYS A 162 -6.01 -3.75 11.17
N ARG A 163 -5.91 -2.42 11.15
CA ARG A 163 -6.85 -1.53 11.83
C ARG A 163 -8.28 -1.74 11.31
N TYR A 164 -8.45 -1.88 10.00
CA TYR A 164 -9.75 -2.14 9.37
C TYR A 164 -10.37 -3.46 9.85
N CYS A 165 -9.59 -4.56 9.84
CA CYS A 165 -10.06 -5.85 10.35
C CYS A 165 -10.44 -5.77 11.83
N LYS A 166 -9.67 -5.04 12.65
CA LYS A 166 -10.00 -4.79 14.04
C LYS A 166 -11.31 -4.02 14.16
N TYR A 167 -11.53 -2.96 13.38
CA TYR A 167 -12.78 -2.21 13.43
C TYR A 167 -13.97 -3.08 13.03
N ILE A 168 -13.84 -3.96 12.03
CA ILE A 168 -14.90 -4.93 11.66
C ILE A 168 -15.17 -5.91 12.81
N ALA A 169 -14.15 -6.37 13.52
CA ALA A 169 -14.34 -7.26 14.66
C ALA A 169 -15.09 -6.58 15.81
N ASP A 170 -14.68 -5.36 16.15
CA ASP A 170 -15.08 -4.65 17.36
C ASP A 170 -16.40 -3.85 17.21
N ASN A 171 -16.86 -3.55 15.99
CA ASN A 171 -18.04 -2.69 15.76
C ASN A 171 -19.09 -3.37 14.93
N THR A 172 -20.35 -2.96 15.11
CA THR A 172 -21.50 -3.43 14.33
C THR A 172 -21.49 -2.86 12.92
N ILE A 173 -21.15 -1.58 12.74
CA ILE A 173 -21.01 -0.95 11.43
C ILE A 173 -19.58 -0.47 11.22
N THR A 174 -18.96 -0.87 10.12
CA THR A 174 -17.62 -0.41 9.73
C THR A 174 -17.62 0.17 8.33
N ILE A 175 -17.10 1.39 8.18
CA ILE A 175 -16.98 2.09 6.91
C ILE A 175 -15.50 2.11 6.50
N GLY A 176 -15.15 1.41 5.43
CA GLY A 176 -13.79 1.37 4.86
C GLY A 176 -13.70 2.22 3.60
N VAL A 177 -12.92 3.31 3.65
CA VAL A 177 -12.80 4.28 2.56
C VAL A 177 -11.35 4.42 2.12
N GLY A 178 -11.11 4.47 0.82
CA GLY A 178 -9.79 4.74 0.24
C GLY A 178 -9.59 4.17 -1.14
N PRO A 179 -8.37 4.29 -1.69
CA PRO A 179 -8.07 3.95 -3.07
C PRO A 179 -8.37 2.49 -3.42
N ALA A 180 -8.62 2.24 -4.70
CA ALA A 180 -8.75 0.88 -5.22
C ALA A 180 -7.44 0.09 -5.00
N GLY A 181 -7.56 -1.23 -4.72
CA GLY A 181 -6.41 -2.10 -4.47
C GLY A 181 -5.90 -2.11 -3.02
N THR A 182 -6.56 -1.44 -2.07
CA THR A 182 -6.25 -1.52 -0.64
C THR A 182 -6.84 -2.76 0.06
N GLY A 183 -7.57 -3.61 -0.67
CA GLY A 183 -8.12 -4.87 -0.17
C GLY A 183 -9.39 -4.73 0.67
N LYS A 184 -10.07 -3.58 0.67
CA LYS A 184 -11.28 -3.31 1.48
C LYS A 184 -12.33 -4.41 1.38
N THR A 185 -12.80 -4.66 0.17
CA THR A 185 -13.84 -5.64 -0.12
C THR A 185 -13.38 -7.06 0.16
N TYR A 186 -12.15 -7.41 -0.26
CA TYR A 186 -11.58 -8.73 -0.06
C TYR A 186 -11.44 -9.09 1.43
N LEU A 187 -10.95 -8.16 2.25
CA LEU A 187 -10.81 -8.36 3.71
C LEU A 187 -12.19 -8.40 4.40
N ALA A 188 -13.15 -7.59 3.97
CA ALA A 188 -14.52 -7.65 4.47
C ALA A 188 -15.16 -9.03 4.22
N VAL A 189 -14.99 -9.58 3.00
CA VAL A 189 -15.45 -10.93 2.67
C VAL A 189 -14.73 -12.00 3.49
N ALA A 190 -13.42 -11.87 3.72
CA ALA A 190 -12.65 -12.79 4.57
C ALA A 190 -13.20 -12.80 6.01
N MET A 191 -13.47 -11.62 6.58
CA MET A 191 -14.06 -11.50 7.91
C MET A 191 -15.48 -12.10 7.96
N ALA A 192 -16.29 -11.88 6.93
CA ALA A 192 -17.63 -12.47 6.82
C ALA A 192 -17.60 -14.00 6.77
N VAL A 193 -16.70 -14.58 5.95
CA VAL A 193 -16.52 -16.04 5.85
C VAL A 193 -16.04 -16.61 7.18
N THR A 194 -15.16 -15.91 7.89
CA THR A 194 -14.69 -16.33 9.22
C THR A 194 -15.81 -16.34 10.23
N ALA A 195 -16.60 -15.27 10.32
CA ALA A 195 -17.76 -15.18 11.20
C ALA A 195 -18.82 -16.25 10.88
N PHE A 196 -19.04 -16.53 9.60
CA PHE A 196 -19.95 -17.56 9.14
C PHE A 196 -19.47 -18.98 9.52
N ARG A 197 -18.18 -19.30 9.29
CA ARG A 197 -17.60 -20.58 9.71
C ARG A 197 -17.61 -20.78 11.23
N ALA A 198 -17.45 -19.69 11.98
CA ALA A 198 -17.54 -19.69 13.44
C ALA A 198 -19.02 -19.72 13.96
N LYS A 199 -20.02 -19.78 13.07
CA LYS A 199 -21.46 -19.77 13.40
C LYS A 199 -21.89 -18.53 14.21
N GLN A 200 -21.19 -17.42 14.07
CA GLN A 200 -21.56 -16.15 14.69
C GLN A 200 -22.72 -15.47 13.95
N ILE A 201 -22.89 -15.82 12.68
CA ILE A 201 -23.95 -15.36 11.78
C ILE A 201 -24.47 -16.53 10.95
N ASN A 202 -25.69 -16.39 10.43
CA ASN A 202 -26.35 -17.42 9.61
C ASN A 202 -26.28 -17.13 8.11
N ARG A 203 -26.04 -15.87 7.71
CA ARG A 203 -26.03 -15.43 6.31
C ARG A 203 -24.92 -14.43 6.00
N ILE A 204 -24.40 -14.50 4.78
CA ILE A 204 -23.54 -13.48 4.18
C ILE A 204 -24.30 -12.82 3.05
N ILE A 205 -24.47 -11.51 3.10
CA ILE A 205 -25.19 -10.74 2.08
C ILE A 205 -24.22 -9.72 1.49
N LEU A 206 -23.93 -9.87 0.20
CA LEU A 206 -23.09 -8.97 -0.56
C LEU A 206 -23.94 -8.15 -1.52
N THR A 207 -23.79 -6.85 -1.47
CA THR A 207 -24.57 -5.96 -2.32
C THR A 207 -23.70 -4.85 -2.92
N ARG A 208 -24.10 -4.39 -4.10
CA ARG A 208 -23.45 -3.30 -4.80
C ARG A 208 -24.49 -2.43 -5.48
N PRO A 209 -24.34 -1.09 -5.51
CA PRO A 209 -25.20 -0.26 -6.35
C PRO A 209 -25.01 -0.66 -7.81
N ALA A 210 -26.10 -0.91 -8.50
CA ALA A 210 -26.06 -1.05 -9.96
C ALA A 210 -25.89 0.35 -10.54
N VAL A 211 -24.66 0.75 -10.86
CA VAL A 211 -24.38 2.03 -11.52
C VAL A 211 -24.08 1.76 -12.98
N GLU A 212 -24.80 2.43 -13.82
CA GLU A 212 -24.46 2.50 -15.23
C GLU A 212 -23.33 3.53 -15.40
N ALA A 213 -22.11 3.05 -15.58
CA ALA A 213 -21.00 3.90 -16.03
C ALA A 213 -21.26 4.32 -17.49
N GLY A 214 -22.17 5.31 -17.68
CA GLY A 214 -22.52 5.83 -19.01
C GLY A 214 -23.38 4.92 -19.91
N GLU A 215 -23.58 3.67 -19.56
CA GLU A 215 -24.45 2.73 -20.29
C GLU A 215 -25.75 2.52 -19.54
N LYS A 216 -26.85 2.84 -20.19
CA LYS A 216 -28.18 2.55 -19.65
C LYS A 216 -28.38 1.04 -19.63
N LEU A 217 -28.72 0.45 -18.46
CA LEU A 217 -29.06 -0.99 -18.29
C LEU A 217 -30.01 -1.53 -19.36
N GLY A 218 -30.69 -0.64 -20.07
CA GLY A 218 -31.55 -0.97 -21.21
C GLY A 218 -30.85 -1.54 -22.44
N PHE A 219 -29.55 -1.39 -22.62
CA PHE A 219 -28.82 -1.84 -23.80
C PHE A 219 -28.28 -3.29 -23.71
N LEU A 220 -28.18 -3.87 -22.54
CA LEU A 220 -27.75 -5.27 -22.40
C LEU A 220 -28.92 -6.21 -22.64
N PRO A 221 -28.78 -7.25 -23.49
CA PRO A 221 -29.79 -8.28 -23.66
C PRO A 221 -29.90 -9.16 -22.40
N GLY A 222 -31.11 -9.60 -22.05
CA GLY A 222 -31.38 -10.47 -20.90
C GLY A 222 -32.26 -9.85 -19.83
N ASP A 223 -32.53 -10.64 -18.79
CA ASP A 223 -33.26 -10.20 -17.60
C ASP A 223 -32.40 -9.24 -16.73
N LEU A 224 -32.99 -8.61 -15.74
CA LEU A 224 -32.32 -7.63 -14.88
C LEU A 224 -31.14 -8.27 -14.15
N GLN A 225 -31.23 -9.54 -13.79
CA GLN A 225 -30.21 -10.26 -13.05
C GLN A 225 -28.96 -10.53 -13.89
N SER A 226 -29.14 -10.98 -15.14
CA SER A 226 -28.03 -11.19 -16.09
C SER A 226 -27.33 -9.89 -16.48
N LYS A 227 -28.03 -8.76 -16.47
CA LYS A 227 -27.46 -7.42 -16.71
C LYS A 227 -26.58 -6.90 -15.56
N VAL A 228 -26.91 -7.27 -14.34
CA VAL A 228 -26.21 -6.80 -13.13
C VAL A 228 -25.05 -7.75 -12.75
N ASP A 229 -25.12 -9.02 -13.16
CA ASP A 229 -24.14 -10.05 -12.80
C ASP A 229 -22.66 -9.68 -13.10
N PRO A 230 -22.30 -9.05 -14.23
CA PRO A 230 -20.94 -8.60 -14.47
C PRO A 230 -20.38 -7.64 -13.42
N TYR A 231 -21.23 -6.78 -12.85
CA TYR A 231 -20.83 -5.83 -11.81
C TYR A 231 -20.62 -6.48 -10.45
N LEU A 232 -21.20 -7.67 -10.23
CA LEU A 232 -21.06 -8.44 -9.00
C LEU A 232 -19.88 -9.43 -9.04
N ARG A 233 -19.23 -9.63 -10.20
CA ARG A 233 -18.13 -10.57 -10.37
C ARG A 233 -17.01 -10.45 -9.33
N PRO A 234 -16.51 -9.26 -8.99
CA PRO A 234 -15.46 -9.16 -7.97
C PRO A 234 -15.86 -9.71 -6.60
N LEU A 235 -17.15 -9.68 -6.27
CA LEU A 235 -17.69 -10.27 -5.04
C LEU A 235 -17.72 -11.80 -5.12
N TYR A 236 -18.11 -12.36 -6.26
CA TYR A 236 -18.05 -13.80 -6.50
C TYR A 236 -16.60 -14.32 -6.45
N ASP A 237 -15.65 -13.62 -7.08
CA ASP A 237 -14.24 -14.01 -7.11
C ASP A 237 -13.66 -14.11 -5.69
N ALA A 238 -13.99 -13.15 -4.82
CA ALA A 238 -13.56 -13.18 -3.43
C ALA A 238 -14.16 -14.37 -2.66
N LEU A 239 -15.45 -14.65 -2.85
CA LEU A 239 -16.12 -15.81 -2.23
C LEU A 239 -15.57 -17.14 -2.77
N PHE A 240 -15.31 -17.25 -4.07
CA PHE A 240 -14.73 -18.45 -4.67
C PHE A 240 -13.31 -18.74 -4.19
N ASP A 241 -12.48 -17.69 -4.02
CA ASP A 241 -11.14 -17.87 -3.46
C ASP A 241 -11.19 -18.45 -2.04
N MET A 242 -12.12 -17.99 -1.22
CA MET A 242 -12.23 -18.37 0.18
C MET A 242 -12.98 -19.70 0.42
N LEU A 243 -14.03 -19.97 -0.33
CA LEU A 243 -14.89 -21.13 -0.13
C LEU A 243 -14.67 -22.27 -1.13
N GLY A 244 -14.16 -21.95 -2.32
CA GLY A 244 -14.21 -22.82 -3.47
C GLY A 244 -15.59 -22.85 -4.14
N ALA A 245 -15.63 -23.18 -5.43
CA ALA A 245 -16.85 -23.09 -6.24
C ALA A 245 -17.99 -23.99 -5.72
N GLU A 246 -17.69 -25.26 -5.40
CA GLU A 246 -18.69 -26.22 -4.94
C GLU A 246 -19.33 -25.82 -3.60
N THR A 247 -18.50 -25.39 -2.63
CA THR A 247 -19.00 -24.96 -1.30
C THR A 247 -19.80 -23.70 -1.40
N TYR A 248 -19.37 -22.74 -2.24
CA TYR A 248 -20.12 -21.52 -2.52
C TYR A 248 -21.50 -21.84 -3.09
N GLN A 249 -21.56 -22.67 -4.15
CA GLN A 249 -22.84 -23.05 -4.77
C GLN A 249 -23.81 -23.66 -3.75
N LYS A 250 -23.32 -24.57 -2.92
CA LYS A 250 -24.11 -25.21 -1.86
C LYS A 250 -24.68 -24.20 -0.85
N TYR A 251 -23.93 -23.16 -0.50
CA TYR A 251 -24.40 -22.13 0.43
C TYR A 251 -25.40 -21.16 -0.22
N VAL A 252 -25.23 -20.89 -1.51
CA VAL A 252 -26.23 -20.10 -2.28
C VAL A 252 -27.54 -20.83 -2.38
N GLU A 253 -27.55 -22.14 -2.73
CA GLU A 253 -28.74 -22.97 -2.82
C GLU A 253 -29.48 -23.07 -1.48
N ARG A 254 -28.76 -23.01 -0.36
CA ARG A 254 -29.34 -23.02 0.99
C ARG A 254 -29.78 -21.64 1.48
N GLY A 255 -29.56 -20.58 0.72
CA GLY A 255 -29.85 -19.22 1.11
C GLY A 255 -28.93 -18.64 2.20
N ASN A 256 -27.78 -19.29 2.47
CA ASN A 256 -26.79 -18.77 3.41
C ASN A 256 -25.92 -17.67 2.82
N ILE A 257 -25.73 -17.66 1.50
CA ILE A 257 -24.99 -16.62 0.78
C ILE A 257 -25.89 -16.02 -0.28
N GLU A 258 -25.99 -14.71 -0.27
CA GLU A 258 -26.76 -13.93 -1.23
C GLU A 258 -25.85 -12.82 -1.81
N VAL A 259 -25.80 -12.73 -3.14
CA VAL A 259 -25.15 -11.63 -3.85
C VAL A 259 -26.21 -10.98 -4.72
N ALA A 260 -26.54 -9.72 -4.43
CA ALA A 260 -27.68 -9.06 -5.07
C ALA A 260 -27.45 -7.54 -5.23
N PRO A 261 -28.11 -6.90 -6.21
CA PRO A 261 -28.11 -5.44 -6.33
C PRO A 261 -28.68 -4.77 -5.08
N LEU A 262 -28.17 -3.57 -4.77
CA LEU A 262 -28.61 -2.78 -3.60
C LEU A 262 -30.15 -2.56 -3.57
N ALA A 263 -30.78 -2.41 -4.71
CA ALA A 263 -32.24 -2.22 -4.80
C ALA A 263 -33.05 -3.36 -4.15
N TYR A 264 -32.49 -4.59 -4.12
CA TYR A 264 -33.16 -5.77 -3.56
C TYR A 264 -33.12 -5.80 -2.02
N MET A 265 -32.42 -4.87 -1.40
CA MET A 265 -32.39 -4.72 0.06
C MET A 265 -33.59 -3.95 0.59
N ARG A 266 -34.36 -3.27 -0.28
CA ARG A 266 -35.48 -2.43 0.12
C ARG A 266 -36.59 -3.25 0.79
N GLY A 267 -37.12 -2.76 1.93
CA GLY A 267 -38.20 -3.39 2.66
C GLY A 267 -37.84 -4.64 3.47
N ARG A 268 -36.54 -4.98 3.55
CA ARG A 268 -36.05 -6.14 4.30
C ARG A 268 -35.51 -5.72 5.67
N THR A 269 -35.49 -6.65 6.61
CA THR A 269 -34.69 -6.62 7.84
C THR A 269 -33.72 -7.79 7.78
N LEU A 270 -32.44 -7.54 7.98
CA LEU A 270 -31.39 -8.52 7.77
C LEU A 270 -30.82 -8.94 9.12
N ASP A 271 -31.48 -9.92 9.77
CA ASP A 271 -31.04 -10.49 11.04
C ASP A 271 -29.98 -11.58 10.82
N ASP A 272 -29.15 -11.84 11.85
CA ASP A 272 -28.13 -12.88 11.90
C ASP A 272 -27.21 -12.89 10.66
N SER A 273 -26.88 -11.72 10.17
CA SER A 273 -26.27 -11.54 8.85
C SER A 273 -24.98 -10.72 8.91
N PHE A 274 -24.02 -11.08 8.07
CA PHE A 274 -22.90 -10.21 7.74
C PHE A 274 -23.15 -9.57 6.37
N ILE A 275 -23.35 -8.26 6.36
CA ILE A 275 -23.82 -7.52 5.20
C ILE A 275 -22.69 -6.64 4.68
N ILE A 276 -22.37 -6.72 3.39
CA ILE A 276 -21.32 -5.93 2.76
C ILE A 276 -21.92 -5.11 1.63
N LEU A 277 -21.78 -3.79 1.70
CA LEU A 277 -22.06 -2.87 0.60
C LEU A 277 -20.74 -2.43 -0.03
N ASP A 278 -20.50 -2.88 -1.25
CA ASP A 278 -19.32 -2.51 -2.05
C ASP A 278 -19.62 -1.35 -3.00
N GLU A 279 -18.59 -0.59 -3.41
CA GLU A 279 -18.67 0.61 -4.28
C GLU A 279 -19.71 1.63 -3.78
N ALA A 280 -19.77 1.80 -2.48
CA ALA A 280 -20.81 2.61 -1.81
C ALA A 280 -20.73 4.12 -2.17
N GLN A 281 -19.62 4.62 -2.73
CA GLN A 281 -19.54 5.99 -3.24
C GLN A 281 -20.55 6.24 -4.35
N ASN A 282 -21.00 5.19 -5.02
CA ASN A 282 -21.96 5.24 -6.11
C ASN A 282 -23.43 5.06 -5.63
N THR A 283 -23.69 5.24 -4.34
CA THR A 283 -25.04 5.36 -3.80
C THR A 283 -25.47 6.81 -3.68
N THR A 284 -26.76 7.07 -3.84
CA THR A 284 -27.33 8.35 -3.38
C THR A 284 -27.53 8.35 -1.86
N THR A 285 -27.78 9.54 -1.28
CA THR A 285 -28.07 9.67 0.16
C THR A 285 -29.25 8.81 0.59
N GLU A 286 -30.32 8.76 -0.22
CA GLU A 286 -31.53 7.98 0.05
C GLU A 286 -31.25 6.48 0.00
N GLN A 287 -30.42 6.03 -0.98
CA GLN A 287 -30.02 4.63 -1.09
C GLN A 287 -29.16 4.21 0.10
N MET A 288 -28.21 5.04 0.52
CA MET A 288 -27.37 4.79 1.70
C MET A 288 -28.21 4.71 2.97
N LYS A 289 -29.13 5.66 3.18
CA LYS A 289 -30.06 5.63 4.33
C LYS A 289 -30.95 4.38 4.28
N MET A 290 -31.49 4.05 3.12
CA MET A 290 -32.30 2.84 2.91
C MET A 290 -31.49 1.60 3.31
N PHE A 291 -30.25 1.48 2.89
CA PHE A 291 -29.38 0.34 3.18
C PHE A 291 -29.05 0.24 4.68
N LEU A 292 -28.59 1.30 5.30
CA LEU A 292 -28.23 1.34 6.73
C LEU A 292 -29.39 0.91 7.63
N THR A 293 -30.62 1.28 7.25
CA THR A 293 -31.84 0.90 8.01
C THR A 293 -32.28 -0.55 7.74
N ARG A 294 -31.51 -1.36 7.02
CA ARG A 294 -31.74 -2.83 6.87
C ARG A 294 -31.07 -3.65 7.95
N LEU A 295 -30.20 -3.04 8.76
CA LEU A 295 -29.52 -3.72 9.84
C LEU A 295 -30.52 -4.33 10.81
N GLY A 296 -30.44 -5.63 10.98
CA GLY A 296 -31.26 -6.40 11.93
C GLY A 296 -30.46 -6.83 13.16
N PHE A 297 -31.07 -7.59 14.02
CA PHE A 297 -30.44 -8.08 15.25
C PHE A 297 -29.33 -9.09 14.93
N ASN A 298 -28.30 -9.11 15.77
CA ASN A 298 -27.13 -10.00 15.64
C ASN A 298 -26.43 -9.92 14.26
N SER A 299 -26.41 -8.72 13.68
CA SER A 299 -25.86 -8.50 12.34
C SER A 299 -24.69 -7.53 12.35
N LYS A 300 -23.77 -7.70 11.39
CA LYS A 300 -22.67 -6.79 11.11
C LYS A 300 -22.81 -6.20 9.71
N MET A 301 -22.45 -4.94 9.57
CA MET A 301 -22.52 -4.23 8.30
C MET A 301 -21.17 -3.59 7.97
N VAL A 302 -20.65 -3.89 6.80
CA VAL A 302 -19.40 -3.31 6.29
C VAL A 302 -19.69 -2.56 5.00
N ILE A 303 -19.25 -1.31 4.94
CA ILE A 303 -19.46 -0.42 3.81
C ILE A 303 -18.08 -0.09 3.23
N THR A 304 -17.87 -0.40 1.95
CA THR A 304 -16.60 -0.15 1.27
C THR A 304 -16.80 0.80 0.10
N GLY A 305 -15.80 1.67 -0.13
CA GLY A 305 -15.86 2.58 -1.27
C GLY A 305 -14.62 3.45 -1.45
N ASP A 306 -14.60 4.13 -2.59
CA ASP A 306 -13.56 5.09 -2.96
C ASP A 306 -14.20 6.44 -3.29
N ILE A 307 -14.02 7.42 -2.42
CA ILE A 307 -14.63 8.75 -2.57
C ILE A 307 -14.05 9.57 -3.74
N THR A 308 -13.00 9.07 -4.40
CA THR A 308 -12.40 9.70 -5.58
C THR A 308 -13.01 9.18 -6.88
N GLN A 309 -13.64 7.97 -6.86
CA GLN A 309 -14.23 7.30 -8.01
C GLN A 309 -15.76 7.32 -7.94
N ILE A 310 -16.35 8.50 -8.10
CA ILE A 310 -17.81 8.68 -8.03
C ILE A 310 -18.36 8.78 -9.45
N ASP A 311 -19.15 7.77 -9.84
CA ASP A 311 -19.78 7.66 -11.19
C ASP A 311 -21.27 8.01 -11.17
N LEU A 312 -21.71 8.76 -10.16
CA LEU A 312 -23.09 9.21 -10.07
C LEU A 312 -23.42 10.27 -11.15
N PRO A 313 -24.68 10.32 -11.65
CA PRO A 313 -25.12 11.34 -12.57
C PRO A 313 -24.88 12.76 -12.05
N ASN A 314 -24.65 13.70 -12.95
CA ASN A 314 -24.36 15.10 -12.63
C ASN A 314 -25.38 15.68 -11.64
N GLY A 315 -24.87 16.24 -10.52
CA GLY A 315 -25.67 16.86 -9.46
C GLY A 315 -26.09 15.90 -8.33
N ALA A 316 -25.92 14.60 -8.47
CA ALA A 316 -26.19 13.66 -7.37
C ALA A 316 -25.06 13.67 -6.31
N ARG A 317 -25.45 13.67 -5.05
CA ARG A 317 -24.50 13.61 -3.92
C ARG A 317 -24.21 12.17 -3.56
N SER A 318 -22.93 11.85 -3.33
CA SER A 318 -22.54 10.54 -2.87
C SER A 318 -23.01 10.28 -1.44
N GLY A 319 -23.84 9.25 -1.28
CA GLY A 319 -24.33 8.79 0.02
C GLY A 319 -23.22 8.36 0.96
N LEU A 320 -22.11 7.81 0.45
CA LEU A 320 -20.93 7.46 1.25
C LEU A 320 -20.28 8.70 1.87
N LYS A 321 -20.08 9.78 1.08
CA LYS A 321 -19.49 11.03 1.60
C LYS A 321 -20.32 11.66 2.70
N GLU A 322 -21.64 11.58 2.57
CA GLU A 322 -22.58 12.10 3.58
C GLU A 322 -22.64 11.19 4.81
N CYS A 323 -22.71 9.88 4.60
CA CYS A 323 -22.74 8.86 5.66
C CYS A 323 -21.58 9.01 6.64
N ILE A 324 -20.35 9.18 6.14
CA ILE A 324 -19.15 9.37 6.98
C ILE A 324 -19.29 10.60 7.91
N LYS A 325 -19.92 11.67 7.42
CA LYS A 325 -20.12 12.89 8.21
C LYS A 325 -21.22 12.73 9.24
N VAL A 326 -22.36 12.17 8.82
CA VAL A 326 -23.58 12.07 9.64
C VAL A 326 -23.42 11.04 10.76
N LEU A 327 -22.72 9.92 10.50
CA LEU A 327 -22.55 8.84 11.47
C LEU A 327 -21.31 9.02 12.38
N LYS A 328 -20.56 10.10 12.20
CA LYS A 328 -19.38 10.37 13.02
C LYS A 328 -19.76 10.57 14.49
N GLY A 329 -19.16 9.78 15.37
CA GLY A 329 -19.35 9.88 16.83
C GLY A 329 -20.56 9.08 17.34
N ILE A 330 -21.19 8.27 16.51
CA ILE A 330 -22.18 7.26 16.97
C ILE A 330 -21.40 6.05 17.47
N ASP A 331 -21.71 5.60 18.67
CA ASP A 331 -21.10 4.42 19.27
C ASP A 331 -21.38 3.18 18.40
N ASP A 332 -20.40 2.25 18.37
CA ASP A 332 -20.47 1.00 17.59
C ASP A 332 -20.47 1.20 16.06
N ILE A 333 -20.11 2.41 15.60
CA ILE A 333 -19.85 2.73 14.19
C ILE A 333 -18.41 3.23 14.03
N ALA A 334 -17.60 2.50 13.27
CA ALA A 334 -16.21 2.87 12.99
C ALA A 334 -15.97 3.24 11.52
N SER A 335 -15.12 4.24 11.30
CA SER A 335 -14.63 4.61 9.97
C SER A 335 -13.13 4.38 9.87
N CYS A 336 -12.70 3.66 8.84
CA CYS A 336 -11.29 3.41 8.51
C CYS A 336 -10.96 4.04 7.17
N THR A 337 -9.99 4.95 7.16
CA THR A 337 -9.46 5.55 5.93
C THR A 337 -8.15 4.86 5.55
N PHE A 338 -8.10 4.36 4.33
CA PHE A 338 -6.91 3.82 3.67
C PHE A 338 -6.24 4.92 2.84
N THR A 339 -4.94 4.77 2.68
CA THR A 339 -4.10 5.67 1.89
C THR A 339 -3.41 4.90 0.76
N GLU A 340 -2.67 5.61 -0.11
CA GLU A 340 -1.84 4.99 -1.15
C GLU A 340 -0.84 3.96 -0.59
N LYS A 341 -0.41 4.10 0.65
CA LYS A 341 0.47 3.17 1.36
C LYS A 341 -0.15 1.80 1.60
N ASP A 342 -1.47 1.76 1.69
CA ASP A 342 -2.23 0.52 1.89
C ASP A 342 -2.52 -0.22 0.57
N VAL A 343 -2.11 0.34 -0.58
CA VAL A 343 -2.33 -0.26 -1.89
C VAL A 343 -1.45 -1.49 -2.09
N VAL A 344 -2.10 -2.64 -2.25
CA VAL A 344 -1.49 -3.96 -2.44
C VAL A 344 -1.70 -4.37 -3.90
N ARG A 345 -0.80 -3.93 -4.78
CA ARG A 345 -0.87 -4.18 -6.24
C ARG A 345 0.48 -4.58 -6.80
N HIS A 346 0.45 -5.28 -7.94
CA HIS A 346 1.65 -5.58 -8.71
C HIS A 346 2.37 -4.27 -9.08
N ARG A 347 3.71 -4.23 -8.97
CA ARG A 347 4.53 -3.05 -9.21
C ARG A 347 4.23 -2.38 -10.55
N LEU A 348 4.21 -3.17 -11.63
CA LEU A 348 3.94 -2.65 -12.96
C LEU A 348 2.59 -1.92 -13.05
N VAL A 349 1.56 -2.41 -12.33
CA VAL A 349 0.25 -1.75 -12.29
C VAL A 349 0.33 -0.41 -11.55
N GLN A 350 1.12 -0.31 -10.48
CA GLN A 350 1.37 0.97 -9.80
C GLN A 350 2.09 1.95 -10.72
N ASP A 351 3.11 1.48 -11.46
CA ASP A 351 3.87 2.32 -12.39
C ASP A 351 3.00 2.81 -13.55
N ILE A 352 2.10 1.96 -14.07
CA ILE A 352 1.11 2.34 -15.10
C ILE A 352 0.18 3.45 -14.57
N ILE A 353 -0.40 3.29 -13.37
CA ILE A 353 -1.29 4.28 -12.78
C ILE A 353 -0.58 5.63 -12.65
N LYS A 354 0.62 5.66 -12.07
CA LYS A 354 1.43 6.87 -11.93
C LYS A 354 1.74 7.56 -13.28
N ALA A 355 1.92 6.77 -14.34
CA ALA A 355 2.17 7.31 -15.68
C ALA A 355 0.93 8.02 -16.23
N TYR A 356 -0.27 7.45 -16.04
CA TYR A 356 -1.52 8.08 -16.45
C TYR A 356 -1.86 9.33 -15.62
N GLU A 357 -1.67 9.30 -14.30
CA GLU A 357 -1.86 10.46 -13.42
C GLU A 357 -1.01 11.65 -13.87
N LYS A 358 0.27 11.42 -14.19
CA LYS A 358 1.15 12.47 -14.74
C LYS A 358 0.65 13.03 -16.06
N LEU A 359 0.06 12.19 -16.92
CA LEU A 359 -0.51 12.64 -18.19
C LEU A 359 -1.73 13.54 -17.95
N ASP A 360 -2.61 13.17 -17.04
CA ASP A 360 -3.82 13.94 -16.71
C ASP A 360 -3.48 15.28 -16.04
N GLU A 361 -2.48 15.31 -15.14
CA GLU A 361 -1.95 16.55 -14.58
C GLU A 361 -1.39 17.48 -15.67
N SER A 362 -0.71 16.93 -16.68
CA SER A 362 -0.14 17.70 -17.78
C SER A 362 -1.23 18.30 -18.67
N ARG A 363 -2.33 17.57 -18.94
CA ARG A 363 -3.49 18.03 -19.69
C ARG A 363 -4.21 19.15 -18.94
N ASN A 364 -4.48 18.97 -17.66
CA ASN A 364 -5.13 19.97 -16.79
C ASN A 364 -4.33 21.29 -16.64
N ARG A 365 -3.00 21.25 -16.79
CA ARG A 365 -2.15 22.45 -16.82
C ARG A 365 -2.23 23.19 -18.15
N ASN A 366 -2.40 22.46 -19.27
CA ASN A 366 -2.53 23.06 -20.59
C ASN A 366 -3.91 23.68 -20.82
N ASP A 367 -4.99 23.11 -20.28
CA ASP A 367 -6.35 23.64 -20.36
C ASP A 367 -6.59 24.89 -19.52
N LYS A 368 -5.69 25.19 -18.57
CA LYS A 368 -5.74 26.39 -17.72
C LYS A 368 -4.86 27.55 -18.24
N ARG A 369 -4.18 27.37 -19.37
CA ARG A 369 -3.43 28.41 -20.09
C ARG A 369 -4.19 28.90 -21.33
#